data_878c9e6cde31009f31798e66fafcccbb
#
_entry.id   878c9e6cde31009f31798e66fafcccbb
#
_cell.length_a   1.000
_cell.length_b   1.000
_cell.length_c   1.000
_cell.angle_alpha   90.00
_cell.angle_beta   90.00
_cell.angle_gamma   90.00
#
_symmetry.space_group_name_H-M   'P 1'
#
loop_
_entity.id
_entity.type
_entity.pdbx_description
1 polymer ?
#
loop_
_entity_poly.entity_id
_entity_poly.type
_entity_poly.pdbx_seq_one_letter_code
_entity_poly.pdbx_strand_id
1 'polypeptide(L)'
;MKTVLKMICLLLALALLCGCAAVPAAPENTEAAGEGSAPIDAPAPVEDATVDTAVTVTLSGDGLNSEQQELVTDLLARWYHFIGNFREEDFAPLFSDSDQARTHAAACRTLSAIRAAAPEDLHLIDCAVSLRVDSVTADDTGLTANITEDTLMHFAATADVDSYLYAMPHIFRFEETAEGWRIVHHEADDNPFFSYTDDPEGDADANLDTLLANIAARPAPADPTPAPEADHPYDRAAALAYMTEYADHRNPDFYAYDAVGGNCMNFGSQVLLSGGIPMDAVGDATWRWLAPFNTTGSFINVNDFEDYARTNTGFGLVATVRPDDGAGQVGDLLLLGIDGPRHTTLISGFVTDKSGSAVDYLLCSNTTNYRDFPAAAYYYTSRTLVKIHGWND
;
A
#
# COMPACT_ATOMS: atom_id res chain seq x y z
N MET A 1 -28.62 -14.81 -17.88
CA MET A 1 -27.38 -15.05 -17.16
C MET A 1 -26.91 -13.85 -16.31
N LYS A 2 -26.97 -12.59 -16.80
CA LYS A 2 -26.54 -11.39 -16.02
C LYS A 2 -27.37 -11.09 -14.75
N THR A 3 -28.63 -11.50 -14.70
CA THR A 3 -29.55 -11.23 -13.56
C THR A 3 -29.31 -12.19 -12.37
N VAL A 4 -28.82 -13.39 -12.63
CA VAL A 4 -28.53 -14.40 -11.58
C VAL A 4 -27.21 -14.09 -10.87
N LEU A 5 -26.24 -13.52 -11.57
CA LEU A 5 -24.94 -13.16 -10.98
C LEU A 5 -25.06 -11.98 -9.99
N LYS A 6 -25.93 -10.99 -10.28
CA LYS A 6 -26.19 -9.86 -9.34
C LYS A 6 -26.92 -10.28 -8.05
N MET A 7 -27.73 -11.33 -8.10
CA MET A 7 -28.41 -11.86 -6.89
C MET A 7 -27.45 -12.64 -5.98
N ILE A 8 -26.40 -13.25 -6.50
CA ILE A 8 -25.43 -14.00 -5.70
C ILE A 8 -24.49 -13.04 -4.94
N CYS A 9 -24.09 -11.93 -5.54
CA CYS A 9 -23.31 -10.89 -4.83
C CYS A 9 -24.10 -10.20 -3.71
N LEU A 10 -25.42 -10.00 -3.87
CA LEU A 10 -26.23 -9.36 -2.84
C LEU A 10 -26.54 -10.27 -1.62
N LEU A 11 -26.48 -11.60 -1.78
CA LEU A 11 -26.71 -12.56 -0.69
C LEU A 11 -25.47 -12.82 0.16
N LEU A 12 -24.27 -12.57 -0.34
CA LEU A 12 -23.01 -12.66 0.42
C LEU A 12 -22.78 -11.42 1.31
N ALA A 13 -23.31 -10.25 0.92
CA ALA A 13 -23.19 -9.02 1.71
C ALA A 13 -24.13 -8.97 2.95
N LEU A 14 -25.16 -9.83 3.03
CA LEU A 14 -26.13 -9.85 4.14
C LEU A 14 -25.78 -10.80 5.29
N ALA A 15 -24.73 -11.60 5.18
CA ALA A 15 -24.36 -12.58 6.20
C ALA A 15 -23.35 -12.06 7.26
N LEU A 16 -22.89 -10.80 7.14
CA LEU A 16 -21.90 -10.19 8.04
C LEU A 16 -22.44 -9.16 9.05
N LEU A 17 -23.76 -9.02 9.19
CA LEU A 17 -24.40 -8.08 10.11
C LEU A 17 -25.22 -8.78 11.19
N CYS A 18 -24.59 -9.55 12.09
CA CYS A 18 -25.23 -9.89 13.37
C CYS A 18 -24.19 -10.27 14.42
N GLY A 19 -23.93 -9.38 15.36
CA GLY A 19 -23.11 -9.69 16.53
C GLY A 19 -22.61 -8.48 17.33
N CYS A 20 -23.47 -7.51 17.66
CA CYS A 20 -23.17 -6.54 18.71
C CYS A 20 -23.80 -7.00 20.03
N ALA A 21 -22.97 -7.54 20.94
CA ALA A 21 -23.34 -7.68 22.34
C ALA A 21 -22.81 -6.48 23.12
N ALA A 22 -23.71 -5.81 23.85
CA ALA A 22 -23.42 -4.62 24.65
C ALA A 22 -22.58 -4.99 25.88
N VAL A 23 -21.52 -4.20 26.14
CA VAL A 23 -20.74 -4.21 27.39
C VAL A 23 -21.26 -3.09 28.30
N PRO A 24 -21.46 -3.33 29.62
CA PRO A 24 -21.97 -2.33 30.55
C PRO A 24 -20.94 -1.30 30.96
N ALA A 25 -21.38 -0.07 31.16
CA ALA A 25 -20.61 1.10 31.58
C ALA A 25 -19.97 0.94 32.97
N ALA A 26 -18.73 1.37 33.13
CA ALA A 26 -18.05 1.56 34.41
C ALA A 26 -18.23 3.02 34.91
N PRO A 27 -18.13 3.26 36.25
CA PRO A 27 -18.60 4.49 36.88
C PRO A 27 -17.64 5.69 36.72
N GLU A 28 -18.26 6.87 36.68
CA GLU A 28 -17.60 8.19 36.72
C GLU A 28 -16.71 8.36 37.95
N ASN A 29 -15.50 8.88 37.72
CA ASN A 29 -14.70 9.45 38.78
C ASN A 29 -14.35 10.91 38.43
N THR A 30 -14.67 11.78 39.39
CA THR A 30 -14.58 13.24 39.37
C THR A 30 -13.14 13.75 39.53
N GLU A 31 -12.85 14.78 38.75
CA GLU A 31 -11.95 15.95 38.94
C GLU A 31 -10.63 15.81 39.70
N ALA A 32 -9.54 16.12 39.00
CA ALA A 32 -8.49 17.00 39.49
C ALA A 32 -7.95 17.86 38.34
N ALA A 33 -8.11 19.18 38.46
CA ALA A 33 -7.52 20.16 37.56
C ALA A 33 -5.98 20.15 37.73
N GLY A 34 -5.25 20.11 36.65
CA GLY A 34 -3.78 20.19 36.58
C GLY A 34 -3.33 20.85 35.30
N GLU A 35 -2.93 22.07 35.41
CA GLU A 35 -2.01 22.93 34.67
C GLU A 35 -1.76 22.63 33.16
N GLY A 36 -2.01 23.68 32.36
CA GLY A 36 -1.87 23.73 30.94
C GLY A 36 -0.46 23.38 30.45
N SER A 37 -0.41 22.41 29.54
CA SER A 37 0.72 22.25 28.65
C SER A 37 0.61 23.27 27.51
N ALA A 38 1.70 24.01 27.29
CA ALA A 38 1.85 24.94 26.19
C ALA A 38 1.68 24.21 24.84
N PRO A 39 1.19 24.88 23.78
CA PRO A 39 1.13 24.32 22.46
C PRO A 39 2.54 23.91 22.02
N ILE A 40 2.67 22.70 21.50
CA ILE A 40 3.89 22.27 20.81
C ILE A 40 3.94 23.09 19.53
N ASP A 41 4.90 24.03 19.45
CA ASP A 41 5.19 24.76 18.22
C ASP A 41 5.48 23.73 17.10
N ALA A 42 4.74 23.87 16.02
CA ALA A 42 5.04 23.12 14.79
C ALA A 42 6.51 23.39 14.40
N PRO A 43 7.28 22.37 13.97
CA PRO A 43 8.64 22.59 13.51
C PRO A 43 8.64 23.63 12.38
N ALA A 44 9.52 24.62 12.51
CA ALA A 44 9.70 25.64 11.49
C ALA A 44 10.07 24.97 10.16
N PRO A 45 9.54 25.45 9.02
CA PRO A 45 9.92 24.90 7.71
C PRO A 45 11.43 25.08 7.52
N VAL A 46 12.09 23.97 7.21
CA VAL A 46 13.50 23.98 6.82
C VAL A 46 13.55 24.64 5.43
N GLU A 47 13.97 25.91 5.37
CA GLU A 47 14.35 26.56 4.14
C GLU A 47 15.69 25.97 3.66
N ASP A 48 15.63 24.83 2.97
CA ASP A 48 16.75 24.39 2.14
C ASP A 48 16.30 24.40 0.67
N ALA A 49 17.20 24.80 -0.22
CA ALA A 49 16.90 25.00 -1.63
C ALA A 49 16.39 23.68 -2.23
N THR A 50 15.07 23.53 -2.25
CA THR A 50 14.41 22.34 -2.79
C THR A 50 14.66 22.28 -4.28
N VAL A 51 15.45 21.30 -4.69
CA VAL A 51 15.50 20.89 -6.10
C VAL A 51 14.12 20.36 -6.42
N ASP A 52 13.41 20.99 -7.36
CA ASP A 52 12.11 20.50 -7.81
C ASP A 52 12.27 19.08 -8.36
N THR A 53 11.37 18.18 -7.99
CA THR A 53 11.31 16.81 -8.52
C THR A 53 11.26 16.84 -10.05
N ALA A 54 12.18 16.17 -10.72
CA ALA A 54 12.16 16.02 -12.17
C ALA A 54 11.12 14.95 -12.55
N VAL A 55 9.91 15.35 -12.93
CA VAL A 55 8.85 14.44 -13.38
C VAL A 55 8.83 14.34 -14.89
N THR A 56 8.90 13.12 -15.41
CA THR A 56 8.73 12.84 -16.84
C THR A 56 7.56 11.88 -17.00
N VAL A 57 6.55 12.28 -17.78
CA VAL A 57 5.39 11.44 -18.10
C VAL A 57 5.37 11.14 -19.58
N THR A 58 5.29 9.88 -19.95
CA THR A 58 5.15 9.42 -21.33
C THR A 58 3.86 8.64 -21.48
N LEU A 59 3.15 8.81 -22.59
CA LEU A 59 1.93 8.08 -22.91
C LEU A 59 2.09 7.40 -24.27
N SER A 60 1.74 6.13 -24.34
CA SER A 60 1.77 5.30 -25.54
C SER A 60 0.41 4.65 -25.78
N GLY A 61 0.19 4.14 -26.99
CA GLY A 61 -1.08 3.53 -27.43
C GLY A 61 -1.98 4.50 -28.17
N ASP A 62 -3.07 3.95 -28.72
CA ASP A 62 -3.99 4.67 -29.61
C ASP A 62 -5.36 4.90 -28.95
N GLY A 63 -6.17 5.77 -29.54
CA GLY A 63 -7.58 5.96 -29.19
C GLY A 63 -7.88 7.27 -28.44
N LEU A 64 -6.89 7.95 -27.90
CA LEU A 64 -7.02 9.27 -27.30
C LEU A 64 -6.54 10.35 -28.30
N ASN A 65 -7.27 11.47 -28.38
CA ASN A 65 -6.80 12.66 -29.11
C ASN A 65 -5.74 13.41 -28.28
N SER A 66 -5.09 14.44 -28.88
CA SER A 66 -4.00 15.18 -28.23
C SER A 66 -4.43 15.87 -26.95
N GLU A 67 -5.64 16.44 -26.88
CA GLU A 67 -6.15 17.13 -25.68
C GLU A 67 -6.40 16.14 -24.53
N GLN A 68 -6.97 14.98 -24.83
CA GLN A 68 -7.15 13.91 -23.83
C GLN A 68 -5.81 13.33 -23.32
N GLN A 69 -4.83 13.19 -24.21
CA GLN A 69 -3.48 12.78 -23.85
C GLN A 69 -2.81 13.81 -22.92
N GLU A 70 -2.95 15.10 -23.19
CA GLU A 70 -2.46 16.19 -22.35
C GLU A 70 -3.10 16.15 -20.96
N LEU A 71 -4.42 15.94 -20.86
CA LEU A 71 -5.12 15.82 -19.57
C LEU A 71 -4.58 14.66 -18.71
N VAL A 72 -4.36 13.50 -19.32
CA VAL A 72 -3.80 12.34 -18.61
C VAL A 72 -2.38 12.62 -18.13
N THR A 73 -1.52 13.11 -19.02
CA THR A 73 -0.11 13.36 -18.67
C THR A 73 0.05 14.50 -17.66
N ASP A 74 -0.78 15.55 -17.75
CA ASP A 74 -0.75 16.67 -16.80
C ASP A 74 -1.27 16.25 -15.41
N LEU A 75 -2.30 15.39 -15.35
CA LEU A 75 -2.78 14.85 -14.07
C LEU A 75 -1.66 14.09 -13.33
N LEU A 76 -1.00 13.16 -14.02
CA LEU A 76 0.06 12.37 -13.39
C LEU A 76 1.29 13.22 -13.06
N ALA A 77 1.64 14.20 -13.92
CA ALA A 77 2.73 15.13 -13.64
C ALA A 77 2.46 15.92 -12.35
N ARG A 78 1.27 16.53 -12.20
CA ARG A 78 0.87 17.26 -10.99
C ARG A 78 0.84 16.37 -9.76
N TRP A 79 0.30 15.16 -9.90
CA TRP A 79 0.29 14.18 -8.82
C TRP A 79 1.69 13.93 -8.27
N TYR A 80 2.64 13.57 -9.13
CA TYR A 80 4.01 13.26 -8.72
C TYR A 80 4.81 14.50 -8.29
N HIS A 81 4.57 15.68 -8.88
CA HIS A 81 5.12 16.93 -8.37
C HIS A 81 4.64 17.24 -6.96
N PHE A 82 3.34 17.08 -6.69
CA PHE A 82 2.79 17.35 -5.37
C PHE A 82 3.41 16.44 -4.31
N ILE A 83 3.30 15.10 -4.52
CA ILE A 83 3.79 14.11 -3.53
C ILE A 83 5.31 13.99 -3.49
N GLY A 84 6.00 14.47 -4.50
CA GLY A 84 7.45 14.49 -4.58
C GLY A 84 8.09 15.71 -3.91
N ASN A 85 7.48 16.89 -4.06
CA ASN A 85 7.96 18.14 -3.49
C ASN A 85 7.26 18.52 -2.18
N PHE A 86 6.20 17.80 -1.77
CA PHE A 86 5.29 18.16 -0.67
C PHE A 86 4.70 19.57 -0.84
N ARG A 87 4.44 19.96 -2.08
CA ARG A 87 3.95 21.27 -2.47
C ARG A 87 2.68 21.16 -3.28
N GLU A 88 1.66 21.91 -2.88
CA GLU A 88 0.32 21.85 -3.45
C GLU A 88 0.29 22.20 -4.95
N GLU A 89 -0.45 21.39 -5.72
CA GLU A 89 -0.72 21.55 -7.14
C GLU A 89 -2.23 21.76 -7.37
N ASP A 90 -2.58 22.54 -8.39
CA ASP A 90 -3.97 22.81 -8.74
C ASP A 90 -4.50 21.79 -9.76
N PHE A 91 -5.40 20.91 -9.32
CA PHE A 91 -6.06 19.93 -10.19
C PHE A 91 -7.33 20.47 -10.86
N ALA A 92 -7.90 21.62 -10.43
CA ALA A 92 -9.18 22.11 -10.90
C ALA A 92 -9.27 22.30 -12.44
N PRO A 93 -8.22 22.77 -13.15
CA PRO A 93 -8.31 22.93 -14.60
C PRO A 93 -8.48 21.64 -15.41
N LEU A 94 -8.19 20.48 -14.82
CA LEU A 94 -8.24 19.18 -15.50
C LEU A 94 -9.61 18.54 -15.47
N PHE A 95 -10.41 18.86 -14.43
CA PHE A 95 -11.69 18.22 -14.18
C PHE A 95 -12.88 19.11 -14.55
N SER A 96 -13.98 18.47 -14.96
CA SER A 96 -15.27 19.14 -15.08
C SER A 96 -16.00 19.25 -13.73
N ASP A 97 -15.66 18.36 -12.80
CA ASP A 97 -16.20 18.31 -11.44
C ASP A 97 -15.14 18.73 -10.41
N SER A 98 -15.49 19.74 -9.62
CA SER A 98 -14.63 20.23 -8.54
C SER A 98 -14.38 19.20 -7.43
N ASP A 99 -15.29 18.23 -7.23
CA ASP A 99 -15.16 17.21 -6.21
C ASP A 99 -14.00 16.26 -6.53
N GLN A 100 -13.88 15.86 -7.80
CA GLN A 100 -12.74 15.06 -8.25
C GLN A 100 -11.40 15.78 -8.05
N ALA A 101 -11.32 17.06 -8.39
CA ALA A 101 -10.11 17.85 -8.17
C ALA A 101 -9.74 17.94 -6.68
N ARG A 102 -10.74 18.13 -5.79
CA ARG A 102 -10.52 18.17 -4.34
C ARG A 102 -10.07 16.83 -3.80
N THR A 103 -10.64 15.72 -4.31
CA THR A 103 -10.21 14.34 -3.96
C THR A 103 -8.72 14.13 -4.22
N HIS A 104 -8.27 14.53 -5.41
CA HIS A 104 -6.85 14.39 -5.77
C HIS A 104 -5.96 15.24 -4.88
N ALA A 105 -6.34 16.50 -4.62
CA ALA A 105 -5.59 17.38 -3.75
C ALA A 105 -5.54 16.85 -2.30
N ALA A 106 -6.65 16.32 -1.75
CA ALA A 106 -6.69 15.74 -0.41
C ALA A 106 -5.80 14.50 -0.30
N ALA A 107 -5.85 13.61 -1.29
CA ALA A 107 -4.98 12.43 -1.33
C ALA A 107 -3.50 12.81 -1.34
N CYS A 108 -3.12 13.78 -2.18
CA CYS A 108 -1.73 14.27 -2.22
C CYS A 108 -1.31 14.94 -0.91
N ARG A 109 -2.17 15.77 -0.28
CA ARG A 109 -1.87 16.38 1.02
C ARG A 109 -1.61 15.33 2.09
N THR A 110 -2.43 14.30 2.16
CA THR A 110 -2.26 13.21 3.13
C THR A 110 -0.97 12.44 2.90
N LEU A 111 -0.67 12.04 1.66
CA LEU A 111 0.59 11.36 1.33
C LEU A 111 1.81 12.22 1.63
N SER A 112 1.76 13.51 1.28
CA SER A 112 2.85 14.45 1.57
C SER A 112 3.06 14.63 3.07
N ALA A 113 1.99 14.73 3.86
CA ALA A 113 2.07 14.86 5.32
C ALA A 113 2.68 13.62 5.97
N ILE A 114 2.28 12.41 5.52
CA ILE A 114 2.83 11.14 6.00
C ILE A 114 4.34 11.07 5.70
N ARG A 115 4.73 11.39 4.46
CA ARG A 115 6.13 11.34 4.03
C ARG A 115 6.98 12.41 4.73
N ALA A 116 6.44 13.61 4.93
CA ALA A 116 7.12 14.67 5.69
C ALA A 116 7.29 14.35 7.18
N ALA A 117 6.44 13.50 7.75
CA ALA A 117 6.55 13.03 9.13
C ALA A 117 7.54 11.88 9.31
N ALA A 118 8.03 11.27 8.22
CA ALA A 118 9.04 10.25 8.28
C ALA A 118 10.40 10.84 8.73
N PRO A 119 11.23 10.08 9.45
CA PRO A 119 12.58 10.55 9.81
C PRO A 119 13.53 10.61 8.61
N GLU A 120 13.23 9.87 7.53
CA GLU A 120 14.00 9.83 6.29
C GLU A 120 13.50 10.93 5.32
N ASP A 121 14.38 11.43 4.49
CA ASP A 121 14.02 12.37 3.43
C ASP A 121 13.34 11.63 2.25
N LEU A 122 12.02 11.73 2.18
CA LEU A 122 11.19 11.06 1.17
C LEU A 122 10.75 11.99 0.02
N HIS A 123 11.40 13.16 -0.15
CA HIS A 123 11.25 13.91 -1.40
C HIS A 123 11.69 13.05 -2.59
N LEU A 124 11.00 13.19 -3.72
CA LEU A 124 11.45 12.57 -4.96
C LEU A 124 12.51 13.45 -5.62
N ILE A 125 13.64 12.86 -5.98
CA ILE A 125 14.65 13.51 -6.84
C ILE A 125 14.14 13.54 -8.26
N ASP A 126 13.68 12.37 -8.74
CA ASP A 126 13.06 12.23 -10.06
C ASP A 126 12.01 11.13 -10.06
N CYS A 127 11.15 11.21 -11.09
CA CYS A 127 10.07 10.27 -11.32
C CYS A 127 9.82 10.11 -12.81
N ALA A 128 9.94 8.91 -13.34
CA ALA A 128 9.68 8.56 -14.74
C ALA A 128 8.42 7.70 -14.84
N VAL A 129 7.33 8.30 -15.30
CA VAL A 129 6.01 7.67 -15.47
C VAL A 129 5.82 7.23 -16.91
N SER A 130 5.55 5.96 -17.12
CA SER A 130 5.25 5.35 -18.41
C SER A 130 3.81 4.86 -18.42
N LEU A 131 2.98 5.49 -19.25
CA LEU A 131 1.56 5.17 -19.39
C LEU A 131 1.31 4.45 -20.71
N ARG A 132 0.44 3.44 -20.67
CA ARG A 132 -0.02 2.72 -21.84
C ARG A 132 -1.54 2.69 -21.89
N VAL A 133 -2.12 3.15 -23.01
CA VAL A 133 -3.56 3.02 -23.27
C VAL A 133 -3.86 1.57 -23.63
N ASP A 134 -4.61 0.87 -22.78
CA ASP A 134 -5.00 -0.53 -22.97
C ASP A 134 -6.29 -0.64 -23.79
N SER A 135 -7.25 0.24 -23.55
CA SER A 135 -8.50 0.29 -24.32
C SER A 135 -9.19 1.65 -24.20
N VAL A 136 -9.92 2.00 -25.23
CA VAL A 136 -10.78 3.19 -25.27
C VAL A 136 -12.17 2.78 -25.75
N THR A 137 -13.21 3.22 -25.03
CA THR A 137 -14.62 3.00 -25.39
C THR A 137 -15.37 4.33 -25.35
N ALA A 138 -16.19 4.59 -26.36
CA ALA A 138 -17.05 5.76 -26.41
C ALA A 138 -18.52 5.37 -26.24
N ASP A 139 -19.28 6.21 -25.54
CA ASP A 139 -20.73 6.08 -25.42
C ASP A 139 -21.40 7.47 -25.67
N ASP A 140 -22.73 7.55 -25.51
CA ASP A 140 -23.50 8.78 -25.74
C ASP A 140 -23.15 9.92 -24.74
N THR A 141 -22.37 9.63 -23.69
CA THR A 141 -22.06 10.55 -22.59
C THR A 141 -20.59 10.92 -22.49
N GLY A 142 -19.73 10.27 -23.29
CA GLY A 142 -18.29 10.57 -23.27
C GLY A 142 -17.42 9.41 -23.69
N LEU A 143 -16.18 9.42 -23.22
CA LEU A 143 -15.16 8.44 -23.56
C LEU A 143 -14.53 7.91 -22.30
N THR A 144 -14.37 6.59 -22.21
CA THR A 144 -13.66 5.90 -21.12
C THR A 144 -12.38 5.27 -21.64
N ALA A 145 -11.25 5.55 -21.00
CA ALA A 145 -9.96 4.94 -21.26
C ALA A 145 -9.47 4.12 -20.07
N ASN A 146 -9.01 2.89 -20.31
CA ASN A 146 -8.24 2.13 -19.35
C ASN A 146 -6.77 2.30 -19.71
N ILE A 147 -5.97 2.65 -18.72
CA ILE A 147 -4.56 2.98 -18.87
C ILE A 147 -3.76 2.24 -17.79
N THR A 148 -2.65 1.66 -18.17
CA THR A 148 -1.70 1.04 -17.22
C THR A 148 -0.51 1.97 -17.02
N GLU A 149 -0.10 2.16 -15.77
CA GLU A 149 1.07 2.93 -15.36
C GLU A 149 2.18 1.99 -14.88
N ASP A 150 3.41 2.25 -15.36
CA ASP A 150 4.66 1.79 -14.75
C ASP A 150 5.49 3.03 -14.39
N THR A 151 6.02 3.07 -13.17
CA THR A 151 6.74 4.25 -12.69
C THR A 151 8.03 3.86 -11.98
N LEU A 152 9.13 4.55 -12.35
CA LEU A 152 10.42 4.52 -11.66
C LEU A 152 10.56 5.79 -10.83
N MET A 153 10.95 5.62 -9.55
CA MET A 153 11.10 6.71 -8.59
C MET A 153 12.44 6.62 -7.87
N HIS A 154 13.10 7.78 -7.67
CA HIS A 154 14.24 7.91 -6.79
C HIS A 154 13.93 8.87 -5.65
N PHE A 155 13.97 8.37 -4.42
CA PHE A 155 13.80 9.19 -3.22
C PHE A 155 15.14 9.74 -2.74
N ALA A 156 15.14 10.91 -2.10
CA ALA A 156 16.36 11.50 -1.57
C ALA A 156 17.08 10.61 -0.55
N ALA A 157 16.33 9.89 0.28
CA ALA A 157 16.88 8.92 1.22
C ALA A 157 17.47 7.66 0.57
N THR A 158 17.09 7.34 -0.67
CA THR A 158 17.48 6.13 -1.40
C THR A 158 17.84 6.47 -2.86
N ALA A 159 18.67 7.49 -3.05
CA ALA A 159 18.98 8.06 -4.36
C ALA A 159 19.67 7.07 -5.33
N ASP A 160 20.25 6.01 -4.82
CA ASP A 160 20.93 4.94 -5.56
C ASP A 160 20.07 3.66 -5.70
N VAL A 161 18.79 3.71 -5.27
CA VAL A 161 17.86 2.59 -5.34
C VAL A 161 16.75 2.91 -6.33
N ASP A 162 16.60 2.07 -7.32
CA ASP A 162 15.47 2.09 -8.24
C ASP A 162 14.21 1.57 -7.53
N SER A 163 13.30 2.47 -7.17
CA SER A 163 11.99 2.13 -6.61
C SER A 163 10.94 2.08 -7.70
N TYR A 164 10.28 0.94 -7.88
CA TYR A 164 9.32 0.74 -8.97
C TYR A 164 7.89 0.58 -8.46
N LEU A 165 6.95 1.14 -9.24
CA LEU A 165 5.54 0.78 -9.27
C LEU A 165 5.26 0.13 -10.63
N TYR A 166 4.59 -1.02 -10.64
CA TYR A 166 4.29 -1.77 -11.86
C TYR A 166 2.80 -1.98 -12.05
N ALA A 167 2.36 -1.89 -13.31
CA ALA A 167 1.03 -2.28 -13.77
C ALA A 167 -0.12 -1.70 -12.94
N MET A 168 -0.01 -0.43 -12.52
CA MET A 168 -1.10 0.28 -11.85
C MET A 168 -2.21 0.58 -12.85
N PRO A 169 -3.41 0.04 -12.68
CA PRO A 169 -4.51 0.33 -13.59
C PRO A 169 -5.19 1.65 -13.23
N HIS A 170 -5.47 2.44 -14.26
CA HIS A 170 -6.23 3.67 -14.19
C HIS A 170 -7.46 3.58 -15.08
N ILE A 171 -8.57 4.16 -14.62
CA ILE A 171 -9.77 4.39 -15.42
C ILE A 171 -9.99 5.89 -15.51
N PHE A 172 -9.94 6.43 -16.73
CA PHE A 172 -10.26 7.81 -17.04
C PHE A 172 -11.58 7.87 -17.78
N ARG A 173 -12.45 8.78 -17.36
CA ARG A 173 -13.65 9.15 -18.10
C ARG A 173 -13.58 10.61 -18.50
N PHE A 174 -13.83 10.89 -19.78
CA PHE A 174 -13.77 12.22 -20.36
C PHE A 174 -15.14 12.63 -20.92
N GLU A 175 -15.42 13.93 -20.85
CA GLU A 175 -16.51 14.58 -21.59
C GLU A 175 -16.00 15.78 -22.41
N GLU A 176 -16.66 16.08 -23.51
CA GLU A 176 -16.40 17.27 -24.30
C GLU A 176 -17.31 18.41 -23.81
N THR A 177 -16.72 19.50 -23.35
CA THR A 177 -17.40 20.70 -22.89
C THR A 177 -17.31 21.82 -23.91
N ALA A 178 -17.97 22.96 -23.68
CA ALA A 178 -17.81 24.13 -24.51
C ALA A 178 -16.39 24.72 -24.50
N GLU A 179 -15.58 24.36 -23.50
CA GLU A 179 -14.20 24.83 -23.28
C GLU A 179 -13.15 23.78 -23.66
N GLY A 180 -13.54 22.65 -24.26
CA GLY A 180 -12.68 21.53 -24.63
C GLY A 180 -12.94 20.29 -23.77
N TRP A 181 -12.08 19.30 -23.89
CA TRP A 181 -12.18 18.05 -23.11
C TRP A 181 -11.85 18.27 -21.63
N ARG A 182 -12.53 17.51 -20.76
CA ARG A 182 -12.25 17.46 -19.31
C ARG A 182 -12.35 16.04 -18.80
N ILE A 183 -11.63 15.75 -17.71
CA ILE A 183 -11.79 14.52 -16.94
C ILE A 183 -13.05 14.68 -16.09
N VAL A 184 -14.00 13.76 -16.25
CA VAL A 184 -15.22 13.66 -15.41
C VAL A 184 -14.92 12.81 -14.18
N HIS A 185 -14.14 11.73 -14.38
CA HIS A 185 -13.82 10.76 -13.35
C HIS A 185 -12.44 10.16 -13.61
N HIS A 186 -11.69 9.97 -12.54
CA HIS A 186 -10.45 9.21 -12.54
C HIS A 186 -10.38 8.35 -11.28
N GLU A 187 -10.10 7.07 -11.48
CA GLU A 187 -9.73 6.16 -10.40
C GLU A 187 -8.44 5.42 -10.76
N ALA A 188 -7.64 5.14 -9.73
CA ALA A 188 -6.52 4.22 -9.81
C ALA A 188 -6.84 3.05 -8.87
N ASP A 189 -6.85 1.83 -9.39
CA ASP A 189 -7.05 0.64 -8.58
C ASP A 189 -5.92 0.55 -7.56
N ASP A 190 -6.20 0.09 -6.35
CA ASP A 190 -5.29 0.06 -5.20
C ASP A 190 -4.98 1.42 -4.54
N ASN A 191 -5.54 2.53 -5.02
CA ASN A 191 -5.42 3.77 -4.29
C ASN A 191 -6.56 3.89 -3.25
N PRO A 192 -6.24 3.83 -1.94
CA PRO A 192 -7.26 3.86 -0.88
C PRO A 192 -8.08 5.16 -0.86
N PHE A 193 -7.61 6.22 -1.52
CA PHE A 193 -8.32 7.50 -1.58
C PHE A 193 -9.41 7.55 -2.64
N PHE A 194 -9.32 6.74 -3.70
CA PHE A 194 -10.26 6.83 -4.83
C PHE A 194 -11.43 5.86 -4.74
N SER A 195 -11.39 4.88 -3.82
CA SER A 195 -12.29 3.75 -3.90
C SER A 195 -13.57 3.84 -3.07
N TYR A 196 -13.67 4.71 -2.05
CA TYR A 196 -14.69 4.44 -1.02
C TYR A 196 -15.38 5.65 -0.39
N THR A 197 -15.21 6.90 -0.86
CA THR A 197 -15.71 8.02 -0.08
C THR A 197 -16.60 8.98 -0.85
N ASP A 198 -17.81 9.22 -0.30
CA ASP A 198 -18.68 10.32 -0.69
C ASP A 198 -18.15 11.69 -0.19
N ASP A 199 -17.17 11.68 0.72
CA ASP A 199 -16.48 12.87 1.25
C ASP A 199 -14.97 12.59 1.39
N PRO A 200 -14.22 12.64 0.28
CA PRO A 200 -12.78 12.33 0.28
C PRO A 200 -11.93 13.27 1.16
N GLU A 201 -12.32 14.54 1.29
CA GLU A 201 -11.61 15.49 2.16
C GLU A 201 -11.81 15.13 3.63
N GLY A 202 -13.04 14.84 4.05
CA GLY A 202 -13.36 14.44 5.42
C GLY A 202 -12.69 13.12 5.81
N ASP A 203 -12.64 12.15 4.90
CA ASP A 203 -12.00 10.86 5.17
C ASP A 203 -10.48 10.95 5.16
N ALA A 204 -9.89 11.77 4.30
CA ALA A 204 -8.44 12.01 4.31
C ALA A 204 -8.01 12.66 5.63
N ASP A 205 -8.71 13.68 6.10
CA ASP A 205 -8.44 14.35 7.37
C ASP A 205 -8.71 13.43 8.57
N ALA A 206 -9.79 12.65 8.56
CA ALA A 206 -10.12 11.72 9.63
C ALA A 206 -9.06 10.62 9.81
N ASN A 207 -8.45 10.16 8.73
CA ASN A 207 -7.39 9.17 8.78
C ASN A 207 -6.02 9.77 9.09
N LEU A 208 -5.76 11.02 8.74
CA LEU A 208 -4.44 11.65 8.85
C LEU A 208 -3.91 11.64 10.29
N ASP A 209 -4.74 11.99 11.27
CA ASP A 209 -4.34 11.98 12.68
C ASP A 209 -3.92 10.56 13.13
N THR A 210 -4.66 9.53 12.71
CA THR A 210 -4.33 8.13 13.00
C THR A 210 -3.03 7.71 12.32
N LEU A 211 -2.86 8.09 11.06
CA LEU A 211 -1.66 7.78 10.28
C LEU A 211 -0.40 8.41 10.88
N LEU A 212 -0.47 9.68 11.29
CA LEU A 212 0.63 10.38 11.96
C LEU A 212 0.89 9.82 13.37
N ALA A 213 -0.15 9.47 14.12
CA ALA A 213 -0.01 8.83 15.43
C ALA A 213 0.70 7.48 15.34
N ASN A 214 0.42 6.68 14.31
CA ASN A 214 1.12 5.42 14.06
C ASN A 214 2.63 5.63 13.83
N ILE A 215 3.00 6.66 13.07
CA ILE A 215 4.41 7.00 12.83
C ILE A 215 5.10 7.39 14.16
N ALA A 216 4.45 8.23 14.96
CA ALA A 216 4.98 8.68 16.24
C ALA A 216 5.06 7.56 17.31
N ALA A 217 4.19 6.55 17.20
CA ALA A 217 4.10 5.46 18.16
C ALA A 217 5.02 4.26 17.81
N ARG A 218 5.81 4.32 16.73
CA ARG A 218 6.73 3.23 16.38
C ARG A 218 7.67 2.94 17.55
N PRO A 219 7.77 1.67 18.00
CA PRO A 219 8.66 1.33 19.10
C PRO A 219 10.12 1.55 18.69
N ALA A 220 10.92 2.02 19.65
CA ALA A 220 12.37 1.98 19.46
C ALA A 220 12.84 0.51 19.37
N PRO A 221 13.99 0.23 18.70
CA PRO A 221 14.58 -1.07 18.69
C PRO A 221 14.68 -1.64 20.11
N ALA A 222 14.01 -2.78 20.33
CA ALA A 222 14.04 -3.44 21.62
C ALA A 222 15.31 -4.28 21.76
N ASP A 223 15.74 -4.54 23.02
CA ASP A 223 16.77 -5.53 23.28
C ASP A 223 16.35 -6.88 22.64
N PRO A 224 17.28 -7.58 22.00
CA PRO A 224 16.95 -8.81 21.30
C PRO A 224 16.37 -9.84 22.28
N THR A 225 15.07 -10.08 22.18
CA THR A 225 14.45 -11.27 22.80
C THR A 225 15.05 -12.49 22.09
N PRO A 226 15.44 -13.55 22.81
CA PRO A 226 15.91 -14.77 22.17
C PRO A 226 14.90 -15.22 21.09
N ALA A 227 15.38 -15.42 19.86
CA ALA A 227 14.54 -15.92 18.79
C ALA A 227 14.04 -17.33 19.15
N PRO A 228 12.80 -17.70 18.79
CA PRO A 228 12.38 -19.10 18.83
C PRO A 228 13.35 -19.97 18.01
N GLU A 229 13.68 -21.13 18.52
CA GLU A 229 14.44 -22.12 17.76
C GLU A 229 13.53 -22.76 16.71
N ALA A 230 14.04 -22.95 15.49
CA ALA A 230 13.41 -23.67 14.40
C ALA A 230 14.29 -24.87 14.03
N ASP A 231 13.67 -26.02 13.70
CA ASP A 231 14.39 -27.23 13.31
C ASP A 231 15.11 -27.04 11.97
N HIS A 232 14.54 -26.21 11.10
CA HIS A 232 15.05 -25.93 9.77
C HIS A 232 15.11 -24.42 9.48
N PRO A 233 16.18 -23.94 8.81
CA PRO A 233 16.34 -22.52 8.51
C PRO A 233 15.41 -22.08 7.35
N TYR A 234 15.11 -20.77 7.30
CA TYR A 234 14.48 -20.09 6.19
C TYR A 234 15.55 -19.60 5.20
N ASP A 235 15.43 -19.97 3.91
CA ASP A 235 16.35 -19.52 2.86
C ASP A 235 15.92 -18.12 2.36
N ARG A 236 16.49 -17.09 2.98
CA ARG A 236 16.23 -15.69 2.65
C ARG A 236 16.73 -15.28 1.27
N ALA A 237 17.75 -15.96 0.75
CA ALA A 237 18.28 -15.68 -0.60
C ALA A 237 17.29 -16.17 -1.67
N ALA A 238 16.74 -17.37 -1.50
CA ALA A 238 15.68 -17.89 -2.39
C ALA A 238 14.40 -17.03 -2.31
N ALA A 239 14.02 -16.59 -1.12
CA ALA A 239 12.89 -15.67 -0.92
C ALA A 239 13.09 -14.34 -1.66
N LEU A 240 14.26 -13.73 -1.54
CA LEU A 240 14.60 -12.49 -2.25
C LEU A 240 14.60 -12.69 -3.78
N ALA A 241 15.16 -13.79 -4.26
CA ALA A 241 15.17 -14.11 -5.69
C ALA A 241 13.73 -14.22 -6.24
N TYR A 242 12.83 -14.88 -5.48
CA TYR A 242 11.42 -15.00 -5.84
C TYR A 242 10.71 -13.64 -5.85
N MET A 243 10.92 -12.81 -4.82
CA MET A 243 10.37 -11.45 -4.78
C MET A 243 10.78 -10.62 -5.99
N THR A 244 12.07 -10.68 -6.35
CA THR A 244 12.60 -9.94 -7.50
C THR A 244 12.03 -10.43 -8.82
N GLU A 245 11.84 -11.75 -8.97
CA GLU A 245 11.31 -12.36 -10.20
C GLU A 245 9.83 -12.02 -10.43
N TYR A 246 9.01 -12.02 -9.35
CA TYR A 246 7.55 -11.91 -9.47
C TYR A 246 6.97 -10.58 -8.93
N ALA A 247 7.79 -9.54 -8.76
CA ALA A 247 7.32 -8.24 -8.31
C ALA A 247 6.38 -7.55 -9.30
N ASP A 248 6.72 -7.64 -10.60
CA ASP A 248 6.04 -6.95 -11.71
C ASP A 248 4.96 -7.80 -12.40
N HIS A 249 4.88 -9.09 -12.09
CA HIS A 249 3.90 -10.00 -12.67
C HIS A 249 3.51 -11.12 -11.71
N ARG A 250 2.48 -11.90 -12.05
CA ARG A 250 2.02 -13.03 -11.23
C ARG A 250 2.69 -14.32 -11.67
N ASN A 251 3.11 -15.15 -10.69
CA ASN A 251 3.58 -16.50 -10.98
C ASN A 251 2.42 -17.33 -11.55
N PRO A 252 2.54 -17.89 -12.79
CA PRO A 252 1.46 -18.63 -13.44
C PRO A 252 1.10 -19.97 -12.78
N ASP A 253 1.96 -20.48 -11.89
CA ASP A 253 1.69 -21.72 -11.14
C ASP A 253 0.68 -21.51 -10.01
N PHE A 254 0.38 -20.25 -9.65
CA PHE A 254 -0.60 -19.88 -8.63
C PHE A 254 -1.75 -19.07 -9.23
N TYR A 255 -2.94 -19.22 -8.66
CA TYR A 255 -4.07 -18.38 -9.04
C TYR A 255 -3.87 -16.96 -8.49
N ALA A 256 -4.06 -15.95 -9.34
CA ALA A 256 -4.03 -14.55 -8.95
C ALA A 256 -5.38 -14.11 -8.37
N TYR A 257 -5.36 -13.62 -7.14
CA TYR A 257 -6.57 -13.23 -6.39
C TYR A 257 -6.90 -11.74 -6.52
N ASP A 258 -6.26 -11.00 -7.41
CA ASP A 258 -6.44 -9.54 -7.59
C ASP A 258 -7.92 -9.15 -7.74
N ALA A 259 -8.68 -9.89 -8.53
CA ALA A 259 -10.11 -9.63 -8.76
C ALA A 259 -11.05 -10.03 -7.60
N VAL A 260 -10.54 -10.64 -6.53
CA VAL A 260 -11.35 -11.20 -5.42
C VAL A 260 -10.81 -10.82 -4.03
N GLY A 261 -10.19 -9.66 -3.91
CA GLY A 261 -9.75 -9.12 -2.63
C GLY A 261 -8.26 -8.85 -2.48
N GLY A 262 -7.51 -8.99 -3.59
CA GLY A 262 -6.07 -8.70 -3.61
C GLY A 262 -5.18 -9.93 -3.56
N ASN A 263 -3.93 -9.76 -3.98
CA ASN A 263 -2.94 -10.83 -4.13
C ASN A 263 -1.77 -10.72 -3.14
N CYS A 264 -1.76 -9.72 -2.27
CA CYS A 264 -0.61 -9.38 -1.42
C CYS A 264 -0.20 -10.53 -0.50
N MET A 265 -1.14 -11.15 0.23
CA MET A 265 -0.80 -12.28 1.10
C MET A 265 -0.54 -13.56 0.31
N ASN A 266 -1.23 -13.79 -0.80
CA ASN A 266 -0.91 -14.89 -1.71
C ASN A 266 0.53 -14.82 -2.21
N PHE A 267 1.00 -13.64 -2.58
CA PHE A 267 2.40 -13.39 -2.95
C PHE A 267 3.35 -13.62 -1.77
N GLY A 268 3.03 -13.08 -0.57
CA GLY A 268 3.80 -13.32 0.64
C GLY A 268 3.95 -14.81 0.96
N SER A 269 2.87 -15.58 0.81
CA SER A 269 2.88 -17.04 0.99
C SER A 269 3.77 -17.77 -0.02
N GLN A 270 3.77 -17.33 -1.27
CA GLN A 270 4.63 -17.90 -2.31
C GLN A 270 6.11 -17.62 -2.01
N VAL A 271 6.44 -16.43 -1.51
CA VAL A 271 7.81 -16.09 -1.07
C VAL A 271 8.25 -16.98 0.08
N LEU A 272 7.39 -17.23 1.08
CA LEU A 272 7.70 -18.16 2.17
C LEU A 272 7.96 -19.58 1.67
N LEU A 273 7.12 -20.07 0.73
CA LEU A 273 7.33 -21.38 0.09
C LEU A 273 8.67 -21.46 -0.63
N SER A 274 9.03 -20.39 -1.39
CA SER A 274 10.30 -20.35 -2.13
C SER A 274 11.50 -20.37 -1.19
N GLY A 275 11.38 -19.80 0.00
CA GLY A 275 12.37 -19.85 1.08
C GLY A 275 12.39 -21.15 1.87
N GLY A 276 11.61 -22.18 1.45
CA GLY A 276 11.65 -23.51 2.02
C GLY A 276 10.67 -23.79 3.15
N ILE A 277 9.77 -22.84 3.51
CA ILE A 277 8.72 -23.10 4.49
C ILE A 277 7.69 -24.07 3.90
N PRO A 278 7.46 -25.27 4.47
CA PRO A 278 6.50 -26.22 3.92
C PRO A 278 5.06 -25.79 4.20
N MET A 279 4.14 -26.15 3.28
CA MET A 279 2.71 -25.98 3.53
C MET A 279 2.26 -26.81 4.73
N ASP A 280 1.58 -26.17 5.66
CA ASP A 280 0.95 -26.84 6.79
C ASP A 280 -0.50 -27.21 6.43
N ALA A 281 -0.76 -28.50 6.35
CA ALA A 281 -2.06 -29.04 5.97
C ALA A 281 -2.71 -29.87 7.10
N VAL A 282 -2.10 -29.92 8.27
CA VAL A 282 -2.50 -30.82 9.38
C VAL A 282 -2.76 -29.99 10.64
N GLY A 283 -3.83 -30.32 11.35
CA GLY A 283 -4.18 -29.66 12.60
C GLY A 283 -5.24 -28.56 12.44
N ASP A 284 -5.43 -27.78 13.49
CA ASP A 284 -6.45 -26.72 13.56
C ASP A 284 -5.99 -25.43 12.91
N ALA A 285 -4.70 -25.10 13.02
CA ALA A 285 -4.06 -23.98 12.33
C ALA A 285 -3.36 -24.53 11.09
N THR A 286 -3.79 -24.09 9.90
CA THR A 286 -3.27 -24.59 8.62
C THR A 286 -2.91 -23.44 7.70
N TRP A 287 -1.87 -23.64 6.89
CA TRP A 287 -1.40 -22.69 5.88
C TRP A 287 -1.04 -23.44 4.60
N ARG A 288 -1.93 -23.43 3.60
CA ARG A 288 -1.76 -24.21 2.38
C ARG A 288 -2.53 -23.66 1.18
N TRP A 289 -2.00 -23.96 0.01
CA TRP A 289 -2.64 -23.76 -1.29
C TRP A 289 -2.52 -25.06 -2.11
N LEU A 290 -3.64 -25.63 -2.55
CA LEU A 290 -3.66 -26.86 -3.35
C LEU A 290 -4.20 -26.65 -4.75
N ALA A 291 -5.10 -25.69 -4.94
CA ALA A 291 -5.69 -25.29 -6.20
C ALA A 291 -6.43 -23.96 -6.01
N PRO A 292 -6.80 -23.27 -7.09
CA PRO A 292 -7.74 -22.15 -7.02
C PRO A 292 -8.98 -22.54 -6.21
N PHE A 293 -9.35 -21.70 -5.22
CA PHE A 293 -10.49 -21.91 -4.31
C PHE A 293 -10.39 -23.18 -3.41
N ASN A 294 -9.26 -23.90 -3.42
CA ASN A 294 -8.91 -24.92 -2.46
C ASN A 294 -7.64 -24.49 -1.71
N THR A 295 -7.77 -23.43 -0.97
CA THR A 295 -6.71 -22.79 -0.18
C THR A 295 -7.24 -22.41 1.18
N THR A 296 -6.35 -22.21 2.16
CA THR A 296 -6.73 -21.67 3.48
C THR A 296 -6.76 -20.16 3.44
N GLY A 297 -7.56 -19.54 4.32
CA GLY A 297 -7.56 -18.09 4.52
C GLY A 297 -6.15 -17.58 4.86
N SER A 298 -5.45 -18.26 5.73
CA SER A 298 -4.06 -17.97 6.12
C SER A 298 -3.06 -17.90 4.96
N PHE A 299 -3.34 -18.54 3.81
CA PHE A 299 -2.48 -18.44 2.63
C PHE A 299 -2.74 -17.19 1.78
N ILE A 300 -3.96 -16.62 1.83
CA ILE A 300 -4.40 -15.56 0.91
C ILE A 300 -4.96 -14.30 1.61
N ASN A 301 -5.16 -14.34 2.93
CA ASN A 301 -5.72 -13.22 3.71
C ASN A 301 -4.74 -12.78 4.80
N VAL A 302 -4.56 -11.48 4.93
CA VAL A 302 -3.55 -10.87 5.82
C VAL A 302 -3.81 -11.20 7.29
N ASN A 303 -5.06 -11.05 7.75
CA ASN A 303 -5.41 -11.26 9.16
C ASN A 303 -5.38 -12.75 9.53
N ASP A 304 -5.88 -13.62 8.66
CA ASP A 304 -5.82 -15.08 8.88
C ASP A 304 -4.37 -15.57 8.89
N PHE A 305 -3.49 -14.96 8.08
CA PHE A 305 -2.06 -15.27 8.12
C PHE A 305 -1.40 -14.76 9.41
N GLU A 306 -1.71 -13.54 9.85
CA GLU A 306 -1.19 -12.99 11.11
C GLU A 306 -1.56 -13.92 12.27
N ASP A 307 -2.82 -14.36 12.33
CA ASP A 307 -3.31 -15.30 13.37
C ASP A 307 -2.58 -16.64 13.29
N TYR A 308 -2.40 -17.20 12.09
CA TYR A 308 -1.61 -18.42 11.90
C TYR A 308 -0.17 -18.25 12.37
N ALA A 309 0.53 -17.21 11.91
CA ALA A 309 1.92 -16.95 12.27
C ALA A 309 2.12 -16.71 13.77
N ARG A 310 1.09 -16.14 14.44
CA ARG A 310 1.11 -15.88 15.90
C ARG A 310 0.84 -17.12 16.73
N THR A 311 0.03 -18.04 16.22
CA THR A 311 -0.51 -19.18 17.03
C THR A 311 0.09 -20.51 16.66
N ASN A 312 0.73 -20.66 15.49
CA ASN A 312 1.37 -21.92 15.11
C ASN A 312 2.54 -22.27 16.05
N THR A 313 2.46 -23.42 16.68
CA THR A 313 3.50 -23.99 17.58
C THR A 313 3.88 -25.42 17.18
N GLY A 314 3.34 -25.90 16.06
CA GLY A 314 3.53 -27.24 15.54
C GLY A 314 4.40 -27.27 14.28
N PHE A 315 4.01 -28.16 13.39
CA PHE A 315 4.63 -28.28 12.05
C PHE A 315 4.51 -26.98 11.26
N GLY A 316 5.51 -26.67 10.45
CA GLY A 316 5.50 -25.55 9.54
C GLY A 316 6.14 -24.28 10.10
N LEU A 317 5.60 -23.12 9.79
CA LEU A 317 6.20 -21.82 10.05
C LEU A 317 6.53 -21.55 11.53
N VAL A 318 7.76 -21.13 11.80
CA VAL A 318 8.19 -20.56 13.09
C VAL A 318 8.45 -19.07 12.90
N ALA A 319 7.61 -18.22 13.51
CA ALA A 319 7.69 -16.78 13.39
C ALA A 319 7.46 -16.06 14.72
N THR A 320 7.87 -14.80 14.78
CA THR A 320 7.49 -13.85 15.84
C THR A 320 6.67 -12.74 15.24
N VAL A 321 5.46 -12.48 15.76
CA VAL A 321 4.56 -11.41 15.32
C VAL A 321 4.49 -10.33 16.40
N ARG A 322 4.86 -9.09 16.04
CA ARG A 322 4.92 -7.96 16.98
C ARG A 322 4.84 -6.62 16.25
N PRO A 323 4.55 -5.49 16.95
CA PRO A 323 4.77 -4.16 16.37
C PRO A 323 6.19 -4.05 15.81
N ASP A 324 6.33 -3.39 14.66
CA ASP A 324 7.65 -3.21 14.01
C ASP A 324 8.57 -2.37 14.89
N ASP A 325 9.69 -2.94 15.27
CA ASP A 325 10.75 -2.35 16.10
C ASP A 325 12.08 -2.17 15.34
N GLY A 326 12.05 -2.21 14.02
CA GLY A 326 13.24 -2.07 13.18
C GLY A 326 14.13 -3.32 13.09
N ALA A 327 13.70 -4.47 13.67
CA ALA A 327 14.51 -5.69 13.71
C ALA A 327 14.22 -6.67 12.57
N GLY A 328 13.48 -6.24 11.52
CA GLY A 328 13.18 -7.04 10.34
C GLY A 328 14.43 -7.38 9.53
N GLN A 329 14.35 -8.43 8.75
CA GLN A 329 15.40 -8.91 7.85
C GLN A 329 14.80 -9.14 6.45
N VAL A 330 15.63 -9.15 5.41
CA VAL A 330 15.19 -9.52 4.06
C VAL A 330 14.44 -10.84 4.08
N GLY A 331 13.26 -10.88 3.47
CA GLY A 331 12.35 -12.02 3.43
C GLY A 331 11.36 -12.09 4.61
N ASP A 332 11.47 -11.23 5.62
CA ASP A 332 10.40 -11.08 6.63
C ASP A 332 9.21 -10.31 6.03
N LEU A 333 8.02 -10.50 6.62
CA LEU A 333 6.84 -9.76 6.20
C LEU A 333 6.64 -8.53 7.09
N LEU A 334 6.26 -7.44 6.46
CA LEU A 334 5.76 -6.26 7.14
C LEU A 334 4.29 -6.08 6.74
N LEU A 335 3.39 -6.33 7.70
CA LEU A 335 1.96 -6.14 7.49
C LEU A 335 1.61 -4.68 7.78
N LEU A 336 1.05 -4.00 6.77
CA LEU A 336 0.75 -2.58 6.81
C LEU A 336 -0.76 -2.34 6.96
N GLY A 337 -1.13 -1.23 7.60
CA GLY A 337 -2.53 -0.81 7.72
C GLY A 337 -2.71 0.58 8.31
N ILE A 338 -3.95 0.89 8.71
CA ILE A 338 -4.30 2.13 9.43
C ILE A 338 -4.47 1.81 10.92
N ASP A 339 -5.44 0.99 11.24
CA ASP A 339 -5.86 0.56 12.59
C ASP A 339 -5.68 -0.96 12.81
N GLY A 340 -4.91 -1.61 11.94
CA GLY A 340 -4.60 -3.03 11.92
C GLY A 340 -4.14 -3.46 10.53
N PRO A 341 -3.64 -4.70 10.36
CA PRO A 341 -3.13 -5.18 9.08
C PRO A 341 -4.19 -5.21 7.98
N ARG A 342 -3.85 -4.66 6.81
CA ARG A 342 -4.69 -4.65 5.60
C ARG A 342 -3.92 -5.09 4.35
N HIS A 343 -2.62 -4.90 4.35
CA HIS A 343 -1.76 -5.16 3.21
C HIS A 343 -0.50 -5.91 3.64
N THR A 344 -0.11 -6.92 2.88
CA THR A 344 1.12 -7.67 3.10
C THR A 344 2.21 -7.15 2.18
N THR A 345 3.34 -6.79 2.78
CA THR A 345 4.58 -6.46 2.08
C THR A 345 5.71 -7.33 2.59
N LEU A 346 6.79 -7.41 1.82
CA LEU A 346 7.98 -8.19 2.15
C LEU A 346 9.21 -7.27 2.15
N ILE A 347 10.08 -7.45 3.13
CA ILE A 347 11.32 -6.71 3.20
C ILE A 347 12.27 -7.21 2.12
N SER A 348 12.59 -6.37 1.13
CA SER A 348 13.53 -6.66 0.05
C SER A 348 14.91 -6.07 0.29
N GLY A 349 15.01 -5.03 1.14
CA GLY A 349 16.25 -4.34 1.45
C GLY A 349 16.07 -3.34 2.58
N PHE A 350 17.00 -2.38 2.68
CA PHE A 350 17.03 -1.39 3.74
C PHE A 350 17.27 0.02 3.20
N VAL A 351 16.60 0.99 3.80
CA VAL A 351 16.98 2.41 3.73
C VAL A 351 18.10 2.63 4.73
N THR A 352 19.21 3.23 4.30
CA THR A 352 20.37 3.47 5.17
C THR A 352 20.61 4.96 5.36
N ASP A 353 21.00 5.34 6.58
CA ASP A 353 21.48 6.69 6.85
C ASP A 353 22.89 6.95 6.29
N LYS A 354 23.38 8.18 6.46
CA LYS A 354 24.73 8.59 6.02
C LYS A 354 25.86 7.81 6.70
N SER A 355 25.61 7.10 7.80
CA SER A 355 26.58 6.23 8.48
C SER A 355 26.57 4.79 7.91
N GLY A 356 25.63 4.45 7.04
CA GLY A 356 25.38 3.12 6.53
C GLY A 356 24.55 2.24 7.48
N SER A 357 23.94 2.83 8.51
CA SER A 357 23.04 2.11 9.41
C SER A 357 21.65 2.01 8.80
N ALA A 358 21.01 0.83 8.89
CA ALA A 358 19.62 0.66 8.46
C ALA A 358 18.70 1.48 9.36
N VAL A 359 17.84 2.29 8.76
CA VAL A 359 16.88 3.18 9.43
C VAL A 359 15.44 2.87 9.07
N ASP A 360 15.18 2.27 7.90
CA ASP A 360 13.87 1.77 7.47
C ASP A 360 14.07 0.62 6.46
N TYR A 361 12.99 0.12 5.89
CA TYR A 361 12.99 -0.98 4.94
C TYR A 361 12.68 -0.52 3.52
N LEU A 362 13.22 -1.28 2.56
CA LEU A 362 12.70 -1.36 1.20
C LEU A 362 11.75 -2.53 1.11
N LEU A 363 10.61 -2.32 0.46
CA LEU A 363 9.52 -3.28 0.42
C LEU A 363 9.20 -3.71 -1.01
N CYS A 364 8.76 -4.97 -1.11
CA CYS A 364 8.19 -5.56 -2.31
C CYS A 364 6.76 -6.02 -2.02
N SER A 365 5.82 -5.82 -2.94
CA SER A 365 4.43 -6.23 -2.78
C SER A 365 3.75 -6.51 -4.11
N ASN A 366 2.71 -7.36 -4.05
CA ASN A 366 1.70 -7.47 -5.10
C ASN A 366 0.38 -6.87 -4.62
N THR A 367 -0.48 -6.45 -5.52
CA THR A 367 -1.59 -5.55 -5.24
C THR A 367 -1.04 -4.25 -4.68
N THR A 368 -1.01 -3.19 -5.48
CA THR A 368 0.02 -2.16 -5.47
C THR A 368 1.41 -2.79 -5.64
N ASN A 369 1.80 -3.00 -6.89
CA ASN A 369 2.98 -3.81 -7.23
C ASN A 369 4.25 -2.96 -7.09
N TYR A 370 4.71 -2.78 -5.88
CA TYR A 370 5.97 -2.09 -5.60
C TYR A 370 7.15 -3.06 -5.55
N ARG A 371 8.31 -2.58 -6.00
CA ARG A 371 9.61 -3.21 -5.78
C ARG A 371 10.60 -2.18 -5.25
N ASP A 372 11.32 -2.57 -4.20
CA ASP A 372 12.34 -1.75 -3.52
C ASP A 372 11.82 -0.35 -3.12
N PHE A 373 10.57 -0.30 -2.66
CA PHE A 373 9.88 0.93 -2.30
C PHE A 373 10.04 1.23 -0.80
N PRO A 374 10.42 2.47 -0.40
CA PRO A 374 10.61 2.81 1.01
C PRO A 374 9.33 2.59 1.83
N ALA A 375 9.45 1.87 2.94
CA ALA A 375 8.31 1.56 3.79
C ALA A 375 7.61 2.82 4.34
N ALA A 376 8.36 3.88 4.63
CA ALA A 376 7.79 5.15 5.10
C ALA A 376 7.08 5.94 4.00
N ALA A 377 7.24 5.59 2.72
CA ALA A 377 6.55 6.24 1.61
C ALA A 377 5.15 5.66 1.33
N TYR A 378 4.79 4.53 1.99
CA TYR A 378 3.45 3.95 1.89
C TYR A 378 2.40 4.78 2.62
N TYR A 379 1.15 4.73 2.11
CA TYR A 379 -0.01 5.31 2.79
C TYR A 379 -0.31 4.65 4.14
N TYR A 380 -0.18 3.33 4.23
CA TYR A 380 -0.43 2.58 5.45
C TYR A 380 0.73 2.72 6.43
N THR A 381 0.49 3.31 7.60
CA THR A 381 1.54 3.67 8.58
C THR A 381 1.57 2.78 9.81
N SER A 382 0.50 2.00 10.09
CA SER A 382 0.55 0.93 11.08
C SER A 382 1.40 -0.21 10.55
N ARG A 383 2.33 -0.73 11.37
CA ARG A 383 3.30 -1.75 10.97
C ARG A 383 3.35 -2.91 11.96
N THR A 384 3.07 -4.11 11.49
CA THR A 384 3.27 -5.36 12.24
C THR A 384 4.36 -6.18 11.55
N LEU A 385 5.45 -6.43 12.26
CA LEU A 385 6.54 -7.29 11.78
C LEU A 385 6.19 -8.76 12.04
N VAL A 386 6.23 -9.58 10.98
CA VAL A 386 6.25 -11.04 11.07
C VAL A 386 7.66 -11.50 10.75
N LYS A 387 8.45 -11.72 11.80
CA LYS A 387 9.85 -12.14 11.70
C LYS A 387 9.92 -13.65 11.56
N ILE A 388 10.49 -14.10 10.45
CA ILE A 388 10.59 -15.52 10.10
C ILE A 388 11.87 -16.10 10.69
N HIS A 389 11.76 -17.20 11.46
CA HIS A 389 12.90 -17.91 12.05
C HIS A 389 13.23 -19.18 11.28
N GLY A 390 12.25 -19.82 10.66
CA GLY A 390 12.37 -21.07 9.93
C GLY A 390 11.08 -21.89 10.03
N TRP A 391 11.22 -23.21 10.14
CA TRP A 391 10.07 -24.11 10.27
C TRP A 391 10.42 -25.36 11.09
N ASN A 392 9.39 -26.01 11.66
CA ASN A 392 9.50 -27.23 12.47
C ASN A 392 8.85 -28.42 11.77
N ASP A 393 9.38 -29.64 12.09
CA ASP A 393 8.85 -30.95 11.64
C ASP A 393 7.50 -31.32 12.25
#